data_268b22d945c59a0f275bd5dd74e337b5
#
_entry.id   268b22d945c59a0f275bd5dd74e337b5
#
_cell.length_a   1.000
_cell.length_b   1.000
_cell.length_c   1.000
_cell.angle_alpha   90.00
_cell.angle_beta   90.00
_cell.angle_gamma   90.00
#
_symmetry.space_group_name_H-M   'P 1'
#
loop_
_entity.id
_entity.type
_entity.pdbx_description
1 polymer ?
#
loop_
_entity_poly.entity_id
_entity_poly.type
_entity_poly.pdbx_seq_one_letter_code
_entity_poly.pdbx_strand_id
1 'polypeptide(L)'
;MIPEKVQKILNQYNLRALEFEPGSTPTAETAAQRIGVQTGQIAKSLLFKGKSGRVAMIVCAGDAHISSKKMKALFGEKMSMTDADETFSLTGFRPGGVCPFGIDGIEIYIDESLKRWDTIYPAAGNDATGVPMTLQILIQATNGRPCDLSA
;
A
#
# COMPACT_ATOMS: atom_id res chain seq x y z
N MET A 1 -14.33 -1.62 10.03
CA MET A 1 -14.10 -3.06 10.17
C MET A 1 -13.09 -3.54 9.13
N ILE A 2 -12.17 -4.38 9.55
CA ILE A 2 -11.17 -4.93 8.66
C ILE A 2 -11.80 -6.01 7.77
N PRO A 3 -11.67 -5.93 6.43
CA PRO A 3 -12.22 -6.97 5.55
C PRO A 3 -11.65 -8.36 5.89
N GLU A 4 -12.47 -9.38 5.73
CA GLU A 4 -12.10 -10.75 6.09
C GLU A 4 -10.83 -11.23 5.36
N LYS A 5 -10.70 -10.92 4.07
CA LYS A 5 -9.53 -11.31 3.29
C LYS A 5 -8.23 -10.70 3.83
N VAL A 6 -8.31 -9.49 4.39
CA VAL A 6 -7.17 -8.82 5.02
C VAL A 6 -6.88 -9.44 6.37
N GLN A 7 -7.92 -9.65 7.19
CA GLN A 7 -7.76 -10.23 8.52
C GLN A 7 -7.12 -11.62 8.47
N LYS A 8 -7.45 -12.41 7.46
CA LYS A 8 -6.85 -13.73 7.25
C LYS A 8 -5.33 -13.63 7.11
N ILE A 9 -4.85 -12.68 6.32
CA ILE A 9 -3.40 -12.47 6.11
C ILE A 9 -2.75 -12.00 7.42
N LEU A 10 -3.38 -11.05 8.12
CA LEU A 10 -2.85 -10.57 9.40
C LEU A 10 -2.72 -11.72 10.40
N ASN A 11 -3.72 -12.57 10.49
CA ASN A 11 -3.70 -13.72 11.41
C ASN A 11 -2.58 -14.71 11.04
N GLN A 12 -2.37 -14.93 9.74
CA GLN A 12 -1.34 -15.85 9.25
C GLN A 12 0.06 -15.43 9.69
N TYR A 13 0.32 -14.14 9.76
CA TYR A 13 1.63 -13.58 10.11
C TYR A 13 1.68 -13.03 11.53
N ASN A 14 0.67 -13.33 12.35
CA ASN A 14 0.57 -12.85 13.73
C ASN A 14 0.67 -11.33 13.85
N LEU A 15 0.07 -10.64 12.89
CA LEU A 15 0.04 -9.19 12.85
C LEU A 15 -1.25 -8.67 13.49
N ARG A 16 -1.15 -7.53 14.17
CA ARG A 16 -2.29 -6.91 14.83
C ARG A 16 -2.44 -5.47 14.37
N ALA A 17 -3.58 -5.17 13.75
CA ALA A 17 -3.89 -3.82 13.32
C ALA A 17 -4.18 -2.91 14.51
N LEU A 18 -3.70 -1.67 14.41
CA LEU A 18 -4.18 -0.58 15.24
C LEU A 18 -5.48 -0.10 14.60
N GLU A 19 -6.53 0.04 15.39
CA GLU A 19 -7.85 0.44 14.90
C GLU A 19 -8.30 1.74 15.56
N PHE A 20 -8.83 2.63 14.75
CA PHE A 20 -9.25 3.97 15.15
C PHE A 20 -10.70 4.22 14.72
N GLU A 21 -11.21 5.41 14.96
CA GLU A 21 -12.53 5.82 14.52
C GLU A 21 -12.59 5.88 12.98
N PRO A 22 -13.72 5.48 12.35
CA PRO A 22 -13.84 5.57 10.90
C PRO A 22 -13.49 6.97 10.38
N GLY A 23 -12.72 7.03 9.29
CA GLY A 23 -12.29 8.28 8.69
C GLY A 23 -11.06 8.91 9.33
N SER A 24 -10.39 8.23 10.28
CA SER A 24 -9.23 8.77 10.99
C SER A 24 -7.95 8.81 10.15
N THR A 25 -7.81 7.90 9.19
CA THR A 25 -6.55 7.72 8.43
C THR A 25 -6.76 7.76 6.91
N PRO A 26 -7.39 8.82 6.35
CA PRO A 26 -7.66 8.86 4.91
C PRO A 26 -6.41 9.11 4.05
N THR A 27 -5.35 9.69 4.64
CA THR A 27 -4.09 9.97 3.93
C THR A 27 -2.91 9.47 4.74
N ALA A 28 -1.73 9.41 4.12
CA ALA A 28 -0.50 9.01 4.83
C ALA A 28 -0.18 9.97 5.97
N GLU A 29 -0.37 11.28 5.75
CA GLU A 29 -0.11 12.30 6.78
C GLU A 29 -1.04 12.13 7.98
N THR A 30 -2.34 11.94 7.75
CA THR A 30 -3.31 11.77 8.84
C THR A 30 -3.08 10.44 9.57
N ALA A 31 -2.74 9.38 8.85
CA ALA A 31 -2.40 8.10 9.45
C ALA A 31 -1.18 8.23 10.37
N ALA A 32 -0.13 8.89 9.90
CA ALA A 32 1.08 9.11 10.69
C ALA A 32 0.78 9.91 11.97
N GLN A 33 -0.01 10.96 11.86
CA GLN A 33 -0.43 11.77 13.01
C GLN A 33 -1.23 10.95 14.03
N ARG A 34 -2.17 10.14 13.53
CA ARG A 34 -3.04 9.35 14.40
C ARG A 34 -2.28 8.25 15.12
N ILE A 35 -1.33 7.62 14.45
CA ILE A 35 -0.49 6.56 15.02
C ILE A 35 0.62 7.15 15.90
N GLY A 36 1.10 8.35 15.59
CA GLY A 36 2.20 8.99 16.29
C GLY A 36 3.57 8.64 15.73
N VAL A 37 3.67 8.50 14.42
CA VAL A 37 4.91 8.14 13.73
C VAL A 37 5.22 9.13 12.61
N GLN A 38 6.36 8.95 11.94
CA GLN A 38 6.74 9.77 10.79
C GLN A 38 5.91 9.38 9.56
N THR A 39 5.59 10.37 8.71
CA THR A 39 4.84 10.10 7.47
C THR A 39 5.51 9.04 6.61
N GLY A 40 6.84 9.06 6.54
CA GLY A 40 7.60 8.05 5.79
C GLY A 40 7.45 6.63 6.28
N GLN A 41 7.01 6.42 7.52
CA GLN A 41 6.76 5.08 8.07
C GLN A 41 5.43 4.49 7.60
N ILE A 42 4.54 5.30 7.04
CA ILE A 42 3.31 4.80 6.45
C ILE A 42 3.64 4.13 5.12
N ALA A 43 3.20 2.90 4.95
CA ALA A 43 3.37 2.18 3.69
C ALA A 43 2.10 2.37 2.86
N LYS A 44 2.10 3.39 2.00
CA LYS A 44 0.93 3.69 1.16
C LYS A 44 0.92 2.83 -0.08
N SER A 45 -0.26 2.36 -0.46
CA SER A 45 -0.46 1.51 -1.64
C SER A 45 -1.14 2.30 -2.74
N LEU A 46 -0.47 2.40 -3.89
CA LEU A 46 -0.93 3.16 -5.04
C LEU A 46 -1.17 2.21 -6.21
N LEU A 47 -2.35 2.31 -6.84
CA LEU A 47 -2.70 1.44 -7.97
C LEU A 47 -2.51 2.20 -9.28
N PHE A 48 -1.80 1.57 -10.22
CA PHE A 48 -1.50 2.14 -11.53
C PHE A 48 -2.00 1.23 -12.64
N LYS A 49 -2.35 1.85 -13.76
CA LYS A 49 -2.84 1.14 -14.94
C LYS A 49 -2.20 1.71 -16.21
N GLY A 50 -1.80 0.82 -17.11
CA GLY A 50 -1.29 1.18 -18.43
C GLY A 50 -2.37 1.04 -19.50
N LYS A 51 -2.13 1.60 -20.69
CA LYS A 51 -3.05 1.49 -21.83
C LYS A 51 -3.24 0.05 -22.28
N SER A 52 -2.25 -0.81 -22.07
CA SER A 52 -2.34 -2.24 -22.38
C SER A 52 -3.34 -2.98 -21.51
N GLY A 53 -3.81 -2.37 -20.43
CA GLY A 53 -4.65 -3.01 -19.43
C GLY A 53 -3.87 -3.60 -18.26
N ARG A 54 -2.53 -3.50 -18.29
CA ARG A 54 -1.69 -3.95 -17.19
C ARG A 54 -1.98 -3.11 -15.94
N VAL A 55 -2.13 -3.78 -14.80
CA VAL A 55 -2.39 -3.15 -13.51
C VAL A 55 -1.29 -3.55 -12.54
N ALA A 56 -0.77 -2.58 -11.79
CA ALA A 56 0.26 -2.84 -10.78
C ALA A 56 0.00 -1.98 -9.54
N MET A 57 0.26 -2.57 -8.38
CA MET A 57 0.20 -1.86 -7.10
C MET A 57 1.63 -1.56 -6.65
N ILE A 58 1.89 -0.30 -6.32
CA ILE A 58 3.18 0.14 -5.79
C ILE A 58 2.99 0.51 -4.33
N VAL A 59 3.72 -0.16 -3.45
CA VAL A 59 3.72 0.16 -2.02
C VAL A 59 5.00 0.94 -1.73
N CYS A 60 4.85 2.15 -1.25
CA CYS A 60 5.98 3.06 -1.01
C CYS A 60 5.80 3.84 0.29
N ALA A 61 6.87 4.51 0.73
CA ALA A 61 6.82 5.35 1.92
C ALA A 61 5.83 6.51 1.73
N GLY A 62 5.15 6.88 2.80
CA GLY A 62 4.12 7.92 2.76
C GLY A 62 4.61 9.29 2.29
N ASP A 63 5.90 9.58 2.44
CA ASP A 63 6.52 10.81 1.97
C ASP A 63 7.21 10.67 0.60
N ALA A 64 7.14 9.51 -0.03
CA ALA A 64 7.75 9.26 -1.33
C ALA A 64 6.83 9.68 -2.48
N HIS A 65 7.44 10.07 -3.59
CA HIS A 65 6.75 10.36 -4.85
C HIS A 65 7.24 9.37 -5.91
N ILE A 66 6.31 8.77 -6.61
CA ILE A 66 6.64 7.78 -7.65
C ILE A 66 7.11 8.51 -8.92
N SER A 67 8.23 8.06 -9.45
CA SER A 67 8.83 8.62 -10.68
C SER A 67 8.16 8.03 -11.91
N SER A 68 7.52 8.88 -12.71
CA SER A 68 6.91 8.48 -13.98
C SER A 68 7.94 7.87 -14.94
N LYS A 69 9.16 8.41 -14.93
CA LYS A 69 10.26 7.93 -15.76
C LYS A 69 10.68 6.51 -15.38
N LYS A 70 10.83 6.26 -14.07
CA LYS A 70 11.20 4.92 -13.57
C LYS A 70 10.07 3.91 -13.83
N MET A 71 8.82 4.34 -13.67
CA MET A 71 7.66 3.51 -13.98
C MET A 71 7.65 3.10 -15.44
N LYS A 72 7.85 4.05 -16.36
CA LYS A 72 7.89 3.76 -17.79
C LYS A 72 9.04 2.81 -18.14
N ALA A 73 10.20 3.00 -17.52
CA ALA A 73 11.35 2.13 -17.74
C ALA A 73 11.07 0.69 -17.30
N LEU A 74 10.42 0.52 -16.13
CA LEU A 74 10.12 -0.81 -15.59
C LEU A 74 9.01 -1.52 -16.38
N PHE A 75 7.92 -0.80 -16.68
CA PHE A 75 6.72 -1.40 -17.28
C PHE A 75 6.70 -1.36 -18.81
N GLY A 76 7.59 -0.59 -19.43
CA GLY A 76 7.64 -0.44 -20.89
C GLY A 76 6.53 0.41 -21.48
N GLU A 77 5.71 1.06 -20.63
CA GLU A 77 4.63 1.94 -21.04
C GLU A 77 4.34 2.94 -19.93
N LYS A 78 3.61 4.00 -20.28
CA LYS A 78 3.17 4.97 -19.29
C LYS A 78 2.13 4.33 -18.38
N MET A 79 2.35 4.42 -17.07
CA MET A 79 1.42 3.97 -16.05
C MET A 79 0.80 5.19 -15.37
N SER A 80 -0.51 5.18 -15.24
CA SER A 80 -1.25 6.28 -14.60
C SER A 80 -2.02 5.76 -13.40
N MET A 81 -2.14 6.60 -12.36
CA MET A 81 -2.92 6.23 -11.18
C MET A 81 -4.37 6.02 -11.55
N THR A 82 -4.96 4.99 -10.99
CA THR A 82 -6.40 4.72 -11.13
C THR A 82 -7.20 5.73 -10.29
N ASP A 83 -8.45 6.00 -10.71
CA ASP A 83 -9.35 6.79 -9.89
C ASP A 83 -9.99 5.92 -8.78
N ALA A 84 -10.81 6.54 -7.93
CA ALA A 84 -11.43 5.86 -6.80
C ALA A 84 -12.32 4.69 -7.23
N ASP A 85 -13.09 4.85 -8.29
CA ASP A 85 -14.01 3.81 -8.77
C ASP A 85 -13.24 2.63 -9.36
N GLU A 86 -12.24 2.88 -10.18
CA GLU A 86 -11.37 1.83 -10.71
C GLU A 86 -10.64 1.09 -9.58
N THR A 87 -10.12 1.82 -8.63
CA THR A 87 -9.41 1.24 -7.47
C THR A 87 -10.33 0.30 -6.72
N PHE A 88 -11.56 0.73 -6.43
CA PHE A 88 -12.54 -0.11 -5.73
C PHE A 88 -12.91 -1.34 -6.56
N SER A 89 -13.15 -1.16 -7.85
CA SER A 89 -13.49 -2.27 -8.75
C SER A 89 -12.41 -3.34 -8.81
N LEU A 90 -11.15 -2.92 -8.81
CA LEU A 90 -10.00 -3.83 -8.95
C LEU A 90 -9.56 -4.45 -7.62
N THR A 91 -9.69 -3.74 -6.51
CA THR A 91 -9.15 -4.18 -5.21
C THR A 91 -10.21 -4.47 -4.16
N GLY A 92 -11.40 -3.89 -4.28
CA GLY A 92 -12.42 -3.93 -3.24
C GLY A 92 -12.18 -2.91 -2.13
N PHE A 93 -11.15 -2.08 -2.25
CA PHE A 93 -10.83 -1.05 -1.25
C PHE A 93 -11.13 0.34 -1.79
N ARG A 94 -11.53 1.23 -0.88
CA ARG A 94 -11.72 2.65 -1.20
C ARG A 94 -10.47 3.44 -0.82
N PRO A 95 -10.28 4.64 -1.40
CA PRO A 95 -9.15 5.50 -1.02
C PRO A 95 -9.04 5.67 0.50
N GLY A 96 -7.82 5.69 1.01
CA GLY A 96 -7.54 5.70 2.43
C GLY A 96 -7.42 4.31 3.04
N GLY A 97 -8.02 3.29 2.39
CA GLY A 97 -7.98 1.91 2.87
C GLY A 97 -7.26 0.94 1.95
N VAL A 98 -6.75 1.41 0.82
CA VAL A 98 -6.05 0.53 -0.13
C VAL A 98 -4.83 -0.08 0.55
N CYS A 99 -4.71 -1.41 0.48
CA CYS A 99 -3.60 -2.13 1.07
C CYS A 99 -3.21 -3.31 0.18
N PRO A 100 -2.03 -3.90 0.38
CA PRO A 100 -1.56 -4.99 -0.49
C PRO A 100 -2.00 -6.38 -0.04
N PHE A 101 -2.87 -6.48 0.97
CA PHE A 101 -3.26 -7.77 1.54
C PHE A 101 -4.54 -8.31 0.89
N GLY A 102 -4.52 -9.61 0.55
CA GLY A 102 -5.70 -10.25 -0.02
C GLY A 102 -6.01 -9.80 -1.44
N ILE A 103 -5.00 -9.39 -2.18
CA ILE A 103 -5.13 -8.95 -3.58
C ILE A 103 -4.71 -10.09 -4.50
N ASP A 104 -5.60 -10.46 -5.42
CA ASP A 104 -5.33 -11.49 -6.42
C ASP A 104 -5.27 -10.88 -7.81
N GLY A 105 -4.36 -11.41 -8.65
CA GLY A 105 -4.29 -11.04 -10.05
C GLY A 105 -3.68 -9.66 -10.34
N ILE A 106 -3.10 -9.01 -9.33
CA ILE A 106 -2.44 -7.71 -9.49
C ILE A 106 -0.99 -7.87 -9.05
N GLU A 107 -0.06 -7.40 -9.88
CA GLU A 107 1.37 -7.38 -9.53
C GLU A 107 1.59 -6.38 -8.41
N ILE A 108 2.36 -6.78 -7.39
CA ILE A 108 2.67 -5.91 -6.25
C ILE A 108 4.17 -5.65 -6.21
N TYR A 109 4.54 -4.38 -6.13
CA TYR A 109 5.92 -3.92 -6.02
C TYR A 109 6.09 -3.16 -4.72
N ILE A 110 7.20 -3.44 -4.02
CA ILE A 110 7.51 -2.80 -2.74
C ILE A 110 8.72 -1.90 -2.95
N ASP A 111 8.52 -0.60 -2.82
CA ASP A 111 9.56 0.38 -3.11
C ASP A 111 10.60 0.48 -1.99
N GLU A 112 11.85 0.68 -2.37
CA GLU A 112 12.98 0.76 -1.43
C GLU A 112 12.91 1.98 -0.49
N SER A 113 12.04 2.96 -0.76
CA SER A 113 11.84 4.08 0.16
C SER A 113 11.45 3.64 1.56
N LEU A 114 10.85 2.44 1.69
CA LEU A 114 10.46 1.88 2.98
C LEU A 114 11.65 1.31 3.79
N LYS A 115 12.81 1.12 3.17
CA LYS A 115 13.99 0.55 3.83
C LYS A 115 14.55 1.41 4.96
N ARG A 116 14.20 2.69 5.01
CA ARG A 116 14.68 3.61 6.04
C ARG A 116 14.18 3.28 7.44
N TRP A 117 13.17 2.41 7.57
CA TRP A 117 12.43 2.24 8.82
C TRP A 117 12.43 0.79 9.28
N ASP A 118 12.60 0.59 10.59
CA ASP A 118 12.47 -0.73 11.20
C ASP A 118 11.02 -1.19 11.24
N THR A 119 10.11 -0.24 11.49
CA THR A 119 8.67 -0.51 11.54
C THR A 119 7.94 0.39 10.55
N ILE A 120 7.09 -0.22 9.73
CA ILE A 120 6.24 0.47 8.75
C ILE A 120 4.79 0.11 8.99
N TYR A 121 3.88 0.94 8.48
CA TYR A 121 2.46 0.86 8.81
C TYR A 121 1.59 0.93 7.55
N PRO A 122 1.31 -0.21 6.88
CA PRO A 122 0.27 -0.25 5.85
C PRO A 122 -1.11 -0.23 6.49
N ALA A 123 -2.12 0.20 5.72
CA ALA A 123 -3.51 0.13 6.11
C ALA A 123 -3.99 -1.34 6.09
N ALA A 124 -5.15 -1.59 6.66
CA ALA A 124 -5.75 -2.92 6.70
C ALA A 124 -7.12 -2.96 5.99
N GLY A 125 -7.24 -2.24 4.88
CA GLY A 125 -8.43 -2.29 4.04
C GLY A 125 -9.51 -1.27 4.36
N ASN A 126 -9.25 -0.34 5.29
CA ASN A 126 -10.15 0.77 5.59
C ASN A 126 -9.36 2.01 6.01
N ASP A 127 -10.03 3.13 6.18
CA ASP A 127 -9.43 4.43 6.52
C ASP A 127 -9.34 4.70 8.02
N ALA A 128 -9.19 3.65 8.82
CA ALA A 128 -9.14 3.75 10.27
C ALA A 128 -8.15 2.74 10.87
N THR A 129 -7.13 2.34 10.13
CA THR A 129 -6.19 1.30 10.56
C THR A 129 -4.76 1.59 10.17
N GLY A 130 -3.84 0.97 10.90
CA GLY A 130 -2.44 0.87 10.54
C GLY A 130 -1.89 -0.40 11.15
N VAL A 131 -1.08 -1.15 10.40
CA VAL A 131 -0.56 -2.43 10.87
C VAL A 131 0.96 -2.35 11.05
N PRO A 132 1.47 -2.33 12.29
CA PRO A 132 2.91 -2.32 12.48
C PRO A 132 3.54 -3.62 12.00
N MET A 133 4.56 -3.53 11.17
CA MET A 133 5.31 -4.67 10.67
C MET A 133 6.67 -4.26 10.13
N THR A 134 7.52 -5.25 9.88
CA THR A 134 8.80 -5.02 9.19
C THR A 134 8.59 -5.08 7.69
N LEU A 135 9.52 -4.50 6.94
CA LEU A 135 9.52 -4.59 5.47
C LEU A 135 9.60 -6.05 5.01
N GLN A 136 10.38 -6.88 5.71
CA GLN A 136 10.52 -8.30 5.37
C GLN A 136 9.18 -9.02 5.47
N ILE A 137 8.41 -8.77 6.53
CA ILE A 137 7.09 -9.37 6.69
C ILE A 137 6.15 -8.87 5.60
N LEU A 138 6.20 -7.58 5.27
CA LEU A 138 5.38 -7.03 4.19
C LEU A 138 5.65 -7.76 2.87
N ILE A 139 6.91 -7.97 2.52
CA ILE A 139 7.28 -8.68 1.30
C ILE A 139 6.76 -10.12 1.33
N GLN A 140 6.93 -10.82 2.45
CA GLN A 140 6.46 -12.20 2.59
C GLN A 140 4.93 -12.31 2.49
N ALA A 141 4.22 -11.43 3.18
CA ALA A 141 2.76 -11.46 3.24
C ALA A 141 2.09 -11.13 1.91
N THR A 142 2.76 -10.37 1.05
CA THR A 142 2.21 -9.89 -0.22
C THR A 142 2.83 -10.56 -1.44
N ASN A 143 3.94 -11.26 -1.26
CA ASN A 143 4.77 -11.75 -2.35
C ASN A 143 5.21 -10.61 -3.28
N GLY A 144 5.35 -9.41 -2.72
CA GLY A 144 5.72 -8.21 -3.47
C GLY A 144 7.16 -8.26 -3.96
N ARG A 145 7.40 -7.60 -5.10
CA ARG A 145 8.73 -7.52 -5.70
C ARG A 145 9.42 -6.24 -5.25
N PRO A 146 10.63 -6.32 -4.66
CA PRO A 146 11.39 -5.11 -4.36
C PRO A 146 11.68 -4.30 -5.63
N CYS A 147 11.59 -2.98 -5.52
CA CYS A 147 11.81 -2.08 -6.65
C CYS A 147 12.36 -0.73 -6.21
N ASP A 148 12.82 0.06 -7.17
CA ASP A 148 13.22 1.45 -6.99
C ASP A 148 12.41 2.30 -7.97
N LEU A 149 11.27 2.81 -7.51
CA LEU A 149 10.35 3.60 -8.32
C LEU A 149 10.12 5.01 -7.77
N SER A 150 10.66 5.33 -6.61
CA SER A 150 10.54 6.67 -6.05
C SER A 150 11.53 7.65 -6.68
N ALA A 151 11.08 8.90 -6.78
CA ALA A 151 11.91 9.98 -7.30
C ALA A 151 13.05 10.35 -6.34
#